data_c14c33b37200848999a0dc40626ebc85
#
_entry.id   c14c33b37200848999a0dc40626ebc85
#
_cell.length_a   1.000
_cell.length_b   1.000
_cell.length_c   1.000
_cell.angle_alpha   90.00
_cell.angle_beta   90.00
_cell.angle_gamma   90.00
#
_symmetry.space_group_name_H-M   'P 1'
#
loop_
_entity.id
_entity.type
_entity.pdbx_description
1 polymer ?
#
loop_
_entity_poly.entity_id
_entity_poly.type
_entity_poly.pdbx_seq_one_letter_code
_entity_poly.pdbx_strand_id
1 'polypeptide(L)'
;MKFESLILDIDGTLWDSRALVAEGWNDRLRAEGYGHLCVTAEGLTALFGKTQKELAEAMFASLPEEERMPLMERCMDREQRYLVENPCQVGYPGVVETLEELAKTHRLFIVSNCEKGYPEICMEKLGITHLFSGHLCFGDTRTCKGETIKKLMKDYGITSACYVGDTQGDADAAALAGIPFVYCTYGFGQVREYWKSINSFAELKTII
;
A
#
# COMPACT_ATOMS: atom_id res chain seq x y z
N MET A 1 24.83 2.67 -5.92
CA MET A 1 24.03 2.51 -7.16
C MET A 1 23.12 3.71 -7.21
N LYS A 2 23.00 4.44 -8.31
CA LYS A 2 22.15 5.64 -8.38
C LYS A 2 20.89 5.27 -9.18
N PHE A 3 19.72 5.38 -8.56
CA PHE A 3 18.45 5.10 -9.21
C PHE A 3 17.89 6.36 -9.88
N GLU A 4 17.22 6.21 -11.01
CA GLU A 4 16.46 7.27 -11.67
C GLU A 4 15.10 7.48 -11.03
N SER A 5 14.50 6.39 -10.58
CA SER A 5 13.13 6.36 -10.08
C SER A 5 13.01 5.57 -8.77
N LEU A 6 12.07 5.97 -7.92
CA LEU A 6 11.66 5.24 -6.74
C LEU A 6 10.21 4.82 -6.89
N ILE A 7 9.93 3.55 -6.68
CA ILE A 7 8.59 2.98 -6.69
C ILE A 7 8.25 2.59 -5.26
N LEU A 8 7.15 3.09 -4.73
CA LEU A 8 6.80 3.01 -3.31
C LEU A 8 5.51 2.24 -3.12
N ASP A 9 5.46 1.38 -2.09
CA ASP A 9 4.19 0.89 -1.56
C ASP A 9 3.51 1.97 -0.71
N ILE A 10 2.29 1.71 -0.26
CA ILE A 10 1.46 2.62 0.53
C ILE A 10 1.42 2.20 1.98
N ASP A 11 0.68 1.12 2.28
CA ASP A 11 0.39 0.68 3.63
C ASP A 11 1.60 0.04 4.29
N GLY A 12 1.95 0.50 5.50
CA GLY A 12 3.17 0.08 6.17
C GLY A 12 4.45 0.77 5.65
N THR A 13 4.33 1.57 4.57
CA THR A 13 5.45 2.27 3.94
C THR A 13 5.30 3.79 4.04
N LEU A 14 4.24 4.35 3.46
CA LEU A 14 3.95 5.79 3.52
C LEU A 14 3.05 6.16 4.70
N TRP A 15 2.15 5.29 5.08
CA TRP A 15 1.19 5.52 6.16
C TRP A 15 0.80 4.26 6.92
N ASP A 16 0.16 4.46 8.09
CA ASP A 16 -0.52 3.41 8.84
C ASP A 16 -2.02 3.71 8.89
N SER A 17 -2.75 3.15 7.94
CA SER A 17 -4.21 3.35 7.82
C SER A 17 -5.03 2.35 8.63
N ARG A 18 -4.41 1.34 9.27
CA ARG A 18 -5.10 0.19 9.89
C ARG A 18 -6.24 0.58 10.82
N ALA A 19 -6.07 1.61 11.65
CA ALA A 19 -7.11 2.04 12.57
C ALA A 19 -8.34 2.58 11.83
N LEU A 20 -8.14 3.43 10.82
CA LEU A 20 -9.22 4.01 10.02
C LEU A 20 -9.90 2.96 9.14
N VAL A 21 -9.12 2.05 8.57
CA VAL A 21 -9.64 0.91 7.78
C VAL A 21 -10.52 0.03 8.66
N ALA A 22 -10.05 -0.36 9.86
CA ALA A 22 -10.84 -1.16 10.80
C ALA A 22 -12.16 -0.45 11.16
N GLU A 23 -12.14 0.84 11.43
CA GLU A 23 -13.34 1.60 11.75
C GLU A 23 -14.32 1.64 10.56
N GLY A 24 -13.84 1.92 9.36
CA GLY A 24 -14.66 1.95 8.14
C GLY A 24 -15.31 0.58 7.84
N TRP A 25 -14.53 -0.50 7.92
CA TRP A 25 -15.05 -1.86 7.72
C TRP A 25 -16.05 -2.23 8.82
N ASN A 26 -15.74 -1.97 10.09
CA ASN A 26 -16.63 -2.26 11.22
C ASN A 26 -17.94 -1.49 11.14
N ASP A 27 -17.91 -0.25 10.64
CA ASP A 27 -19.11 0.54 10.39
C ASP A 27 -20.03 -0.19 9.39
N ARG A 28 -19.48 -0.65 8.28
CA ARG A 28 -20.21 -1.42 7.27
C ARG A 28 -20.70 -2.76 7.82
N LEU A 29 -19.84 -3.53 8.48
CA LEU A 29 -20.20 -4.84 9.02
C LEU A 29 -21.34 -4.76 10.05
N ARG A 30 -21.31 -3.76 10.93
CA ARG A 30 -22.42 -3.54 11.90
C ARG A 30 -23.72 -3.15 11.20
N ALA A 31 -23.65 -2.27 10.21
CA ALA A 31 -24.83 -1.82 9.45
C ALA A 31 -25.53 -2.97 8.72
N GLU A 32 -24.81 -4.01 8.32
CA GLU A 32 -25.34 -5.19 7.63
C GLU A 32 -25.60 -6.41 8.53
N GLY A 33 -25.47 -6.25 9.85
CA GLY A 33 -25.74 -7.34 10.80
C GLY A 33 -24.56 -8.30 11.03
N TYR A 34 -23.37 -8.02 10.46
CA TYR A 34 -22.17 -8.84 10.61
C TYR A 34 -21.23 -8.32 11.72
N GLY A 35 -21.77 -7.69 12.76
CA GLY A 35 -20.97 -7.12 13.85
C GLY A 35 -20.03 -8.12 14.56
N HIS A 36 -20.31 -9.41 14.48
CA HIS A 36 -19.45 -10.48 15.00
C HIS A 36 -18.18 -10.71 14.16
N LEU A 37 -18.09 -10.15 12.96
CA LEU A 37 -16.93 -10.19 12.06
C LEU A 37 -16.07 -8.93 12.15
N CYS A 38 -16.35 -8.00 13.07
CA CYS A 38 -15.57 -6.80 13.27
C CYS A 38 -14.10 -7.12 13.57
N VAL A 39 -13.21 -6.27 13.08
CA VAL A 39 -11.75 -6.41 13.17
C VAL A 39 -11.13 -5.30 14.01
N THR A 40 -9.91 -5.52 14.47
CA THR A 40 -9.07 -4.50 15.10
C THR A 40 -7.93 -4.11 14.18
N ALA A 41 -7.28 -2.97 14.46
CA ALA A 41 -6.09 -2.54 13.71
C ALA A 41 -4.98 -3.60 13.74
N GLU A 42 -4.76 -4.24 14.91
CA GLU A 42 -3.79 -5.34 15.05
C GLU A 42 -4.19 -6.56 14.21
N GLY A 43 -5.48 -6.91 14.20
CA GLY A 43 -6.01 -8.02 13.39
C GLY A 43 -5.80 -7.82 11.90
N LEU A 44 -5.80 -6.56 11.44
CA LEU A 44 -5.52 -6.22 10.04
C LEU A 44 -4.05 -6.37 9.66
N THR A 45 -3.10 -6.34 10.61
CA THR A 45 -1.66 -6.39 10.31
C THR A 45 -1.27 -7.57 9.41
N ALA A 46 -1.81 -8.75 9.67
CA ALA A 46 -1.55 -9.96 8.86
C ALA A 46 -2.29 -9.99 7.51
N LEU A 47 -3.18 -9.03 7.29
CA LEU A 47 -4.04 -8.95 6.10
C LEU A 47 -3.55 -7.90 5.09
N PHE A 48 -2.87 -6.86 5.55
CA PHE A 48 -2.33 -5.83 4.66
C PHE A 48 -1.32 -6.40 3.66
N GLY A 49 -1.30 -5.83 2.46
CA GLY A 49 -0.51 -6.33 1.33
C GLY A 49 -1.15 -7.48 0.54
N LYS A 50 -2.28 -8.06 1.03
CA LYS A 50 -3.05 -9.07 0.31
C LYS A 50 -3.97 -8.45 -0.73
N THR A 51 -4.35 -9.26 -1.72
CA THR A 51 -5.40 -8.89 -2.69
C THR A 51 -6.79 -8.92 -2.05
N GLN A 52 -7.74 -8.20 -2.64
CA GLN A 52 -9.14 -8.18 -2.18
C GLN A 52 -9.73 -9.59 -1.99
N LYS A 53 -9.43 -10.51 -2.91
CA LYS A 53 -9.92 -11.89 -2.83
C LYS A 53 -9.35 -12.62 -1.61
N GLU A 54 -8.05 -12.51 -1.38
CA GLU A 54 -7.40 -13.12 -0.21
C GLU A 54 -7.92 -12.53 1.11
N LEU A 55 -8.25 -11.23 1.13
CA LEU A 55 -8.90 -10.58 2.27
C LEU A 55 -10.30 -11.13 2.52
N ALA A 56 -11.13 -11.26 1.48
CA ALA A 56 -12.48 -11.80 1.59
C ALA A 56 -12.47 -13.25 2.08
N GLU A 57 -11.56 -14.07 1.57
CA GLU A 57 -11.40 -15.47 1.99
C GLU A 57 -10.93 -15.59 3.44
N ALA A 58 -9.99 -14.74 3.88
CA ALA A 58 -9.46 -14.77 5.24
C ALA A 58 -10.46 -14.25 6.28
N MET A 59 -11.15 -13.15 5.99
CA MET A 59 -12.04 -12.50 6.94
C MET A 59 -13.42 -13.15 7.02
N PHE A 60 -13.96 -13.59 5.89
CA PHE A 60 -15.34 -14.03 5.77
C PHE A 60 -15.45 -15.55 5.54
N ALA A 61 -14.45 -16.34 5.98
CA ALA A 61 -14.43 -17.79 5.82
C ALA A 61 -15.69 -18.50 6.38
N SER A 62 -16.35 -17.91 7.40
CA SER A 62 -17.58 -18.43 7.98
C SER A 62 -18.85 -18.18 7.16
N LEU A 63 -18.77 -17.31 6.14
CA LEU A 63 -19.89 -16.98 5.26
C LEU A 63 -19.88 -17.88 4.01
N PRO A 64 -21.04 -18.05 3.33
CA PRO A 64 -21.12 -18.64 2.02
C PRO A 64 -20.15 -17.97 1.02
N GLU A 65 -19.56 -18.75 0.12
CA GLU A 65 -18.53 -18.25 -0.81
C GLU A 65 -19.04 -17.06 -1.65
N GLU A 66 -20.28 -17.14 -2.09
CA GLU A 66 -20.95 -16.13 -2.92
C GLU A 66 -21.18 -14.79 -2.19
N GLU A 67 -21.16 -14.78 -0.85
CA GLU A 67 -21.35 -13.57 -0.05
C GLU A 67 -20.04 -12.83 0.26
N ARG A 68 -18.89 -13.55 0.25
CA ARG A 68 -17.60 -13.03 0.73
C ARG A 68 -17.12 -11.82 -0.07
N MET A 69 -17.03 -11.97 -1.38
CA MET A 69 -16.57 -10.90 -2.25
C MET A 69 -17.50 -9.68 -2.27
N PRO A 70 -18.83 -9.84 -2.45
CA PRO A 70 -19.74 -8.69 -2.38
C PRO A 70 -19.69 -7.93 -1.04
N LEU A 71 -19.50 -8.64 0.09
CA LEU A 71 -19.36 -7.98 1.40
C LEU A 71 -18.03 -7.23 1.49
N MET A 72 -16.93 -7.82 1.01
CA MET A 72 -15.62 -7.17 0.98
C MET A 72 -15.64 -5.89 0.12
N GLU A 73 -16.25 -5.94 -1.06
CA GLU A 73 -16.40 -4.76 -1.92
C GLU A 73 -17.13 -3.61 -1.20
N ARG A 74 -18.19 -3.92 -0.45
CA ARG A 74 -18.90 -2.90 0.34
C ARG A 74 -18.10 -2.38 1.53
N CYS A 75 -17.27 -3.23 2.15
CA CYS A 75 -16.33 -2.80 3.20
C CYS A 75 -15.29 -1.84 2.63
N MET A 76 -14.69 -2.17 1.48
CA MET A 76 -13.70 -1.32 0.82
C MET A 76 -14.29 0.02 0.31
N ASP A 77 -15.52 0.01 -0.21
CA ASP A 77 -16.22 1.25 -0.57
C ASP A 77 -16.43 2.16 0.66
N ARG A 78 -16.81 1.58 1.81
CA ARG A 78 -16.94 2.34 3.07
C ARG A 78 -15.58 2.81 3.60
N GLU A 79 -14.55 1.99 3.50
CA GLU A 79 -13.17 2.33 3.84
C GLU A 79 -12.70 3.59 3.11
N GLN A 80 -12.81 3.62 1.78
CA GLN A 80 -12.37 4.77 0.98
C GLN A 80 -13.09 6.05 1.40
N ARG A 81 -14.41 5.98 1.59
CA ARG A 81 -15.18 7.12 2.09
C ARG A 81 -14.74 7.54 3.48
N TYR A 82 -14.53 6.58 4.37
CA TYR A 82 -14.11 6.85 5.75
C TYR A 82 -12.73 7.52 5.81
N LEU A 83 -11.79 7.07 4.97
CA LEU A 83 -10.47 7.69 4.86
C LEU A 83 -10.53 9.15 4.38
N VAL A 84 -11.43 9.46 3.43
CA VAL A 84 -11.64 10.83 2.94
C VAL A 84 -12.32 11.71 4.01
N GLU A 85 -13.36 11.19 4.66
CA GLU A 85 -14.16 11.92 5.65
C GLU A 85 -13.39 12.19 6.95
N ASN A 86 -12.47 11.31 7.32
CA ASN A 86 -11.76 11.38 8.61
C ASN A 86 -10.56 12.34 8.54
N PRO A 87 -10.45 13.34 9.44
CA PRO A 87 -9.35 14.32 9.41
C PRO A 87 -8.03 13.80 9.98
N CYS A 88 -8.00 12.60 10.58
CA CYS A 88 -6.79 12.06 11.21
C CYS A 88 -5.63 11.93 10.22
N GLN A 89 -4.44 12.34 10.66
CA GLN A 89 -3.20 12.10 9.94
C GLN A 89 -2.73 10.67 10.22
N VAL A 90 -2.44 9.93 9.17
CA VAL A 90 -2.01 8.54 9.23
C VAL A 90 -0.64 8.31 8.56
N GLY A 91 -0.04 9.35 8.01
CA GLY A 91 1.31 9.30 7.44
C GLY A 91 2.38 9.03 8.50
N TYR A 92 3.37 8.21 8.15
CA TYR A 92 4.53 8.03 9.01
C TYR A 92 5.33 9.34 9.14
N PRO A 93 5.97 9.58 10.31
CA PRO A 93 6.79 10.78 10.52
C PRO A 93 7.87 10.94 9.44
N GLY A 94 8.00 12.15 8.89
CA GLY A 94 9.03 12.51 7.92
C GLY A 94 8.78 12.02 6.48
N VAL A 95 7.63 11.42 6.18
CA VAL A 95 7.29 10.95 4.82
C VAL A 95 7.21 12.12 3.85
N VAL A 96 6.43 13.13 4.17
CA VAL A 96 6.18 14.28 3.28
C VAL A 96 7.50 14.99 2.96
N GLU A 97 8.24 15.39 3.98
CA GLU A 97 9.50 16.12 3.84
C GLU A 97 10.56 15.31 3.08
N THR A 98 10.58 13.99 3.30
CA THR A 98 11.52 13.10 2.59
C THR A 98 11.15 12.96 1.13
N LEU A 99 9.87 12.82 0.80
CA LEU A 99 9.40 12.75 -0.59
C LEU A 99 9.66 14.06 -1.34
N GLU A 100 9.44 15.22 -0.70
CA GLU A 100 9.76 16.53 -1.26
C GLU A 100 11.25 16.67 -1.61
N GLU A 101 12.14 16.15 -0.76
CA GLU A 101 13.58 16.14 -1.04
C GLU A 101 13.94 15.18 -2.18
N LEU A 102 13.41 13.96 -2.16
CA LEU A 102 13.69 12.93 -3.17
C LEU A 102 13.14 13.31 -4.55
N ALA A 103 11.97 13.97 -4.61
CA ALA A 103 11.38 14.43 -5.85
C ALA A 103 12.24 15.46 -6.63
N LYS A 104 13.20 16.11 -5.97
CA LYS A 104 14.14 17.03 -6.63
C LYS A 104 15.14 16.33 -7.55
N THR A 105 15.37 15.05 -7.32
CA THR A 105 16.43 14.27 -8.00
C THR A 105 15.96 12.93 -8.56
N HIS A 106 14.78 12.46 -8.18
CA HIS A 106 14.22 11.17 -8.57
C HIS A 106 12.78 11.35 -9.04
N ARG A 107 12.36 10.53 -10.00
CA ARG A 107 10.94 10.37 -10.34
C ARG A 107 10.30 9.43 -9.30
N LEU A 108 9.18 9.85 -8.71
CA LEU A 108 8.48 9.06 -7.71
C LEU A 108 7.23 8.40 -8.31
N PHE A 109 6.99 7.15 -7.93
CA PHE A 109 5.85 6.35 -8.37
C PHE A 109 5.27 5.55 -7.21
N ILE A 110 3.99 5.18 -7.31
CA ILE A 110 3.35 4.25 -6.38
C ILE A 110 2.95 2.97 -7.13
N VAL A 111 3.19 1.81 -6.50
CA VAL A 111 2.57 0.53 -6.87
C VAL A 111 2.12 -0.18 -5.61
N SER A 112 0.82 -0.48 -5.49
CA SER A 112 0.25 -1.17 -4.34
C SER A 112 -0.78 -2.24 -4.74
N ASN A 113 -1.08 -3.17 -3.83
CA ASN A 113 -2.10 -4.21 -4.02
C ASN A 113 -3.53 -3.73 -3.70
N CYS A 114 -3.74 -2.45 -3.52
CA CYS A 114 -5.04 -1.85 -3.23
C CYS A 114 -5.97 -1.78 -4.46
N GLU A 115 -7.22 -1.44 -4.20
CA GLU A 115 -8.21 -1.15 -5.23
C GLU A 115 -8.03 0.26 -5.80
N LYS A 116 -8.63 0.47 -6.98
CA LYS A 116 -8.61 1.75 -7.69
C LYS A 116 -9.19 2.87 -6.83
N GLY A 117 -8.56 4.05 -6.87
CA GLY A 117 -8.94 5.22 -6.07
C GLY A 117 -8.17 5.33 -4.74
N TYR A 118 -7.67 4.24 -4.20
CA TYR A 118 -6.94 4.23 -2.93
C TYR A 118 -5.59 4.96 -2.98
N PRO A 119 -4.75 4.80 -4.04
CA PRO A 119 -3.52 5.59 -4.14
C PRO A 119 -3.77 7.09 -4.18
N GLU A 120 -4.82 7.52 -4.89
CA GLU A 120 -5.22 8.91 -4.98
C GLU A 120 -5.64 9.45 -3.60
N ILE A 121 -6.44 8.70 -2.84
CA ILE A 121 -6.83 9.06 -1.47
C ILE A 121 -5.60 9.22 -0.58
N CYS A 122 -4.64 8.30 -0.66
CA CYS A 122 -3.38 8.39 0.09
C CYS A 122 -2.63 9.67 -0.26
N MET A 123 -2.40 9.90 -1.54
CA MET A 123 -1.65 11.07 -2.03
C MET A 123 -2.34 12.40 -1.66
N GLU A 124 -3.66 12.48 -1.80
CA GLU A 124 -4.43 13.67 -1.43
C GLU A 124 -4.41 13.91 0.07
N LYS A 125 -4.63 12.87 0.87
CA LYS A 125 -4.65 12.96 2.34
C LYS A 125 -3.31 13.40 2.92
N LEU A 126 -2.20 12.97 2.32
CA LEU A 126 -0.85 13.38 2.71
C LEU A 126 -0.39 14.69 2.05
N GLY A 127 -1.14 15.22 1.07
CA GLY A 127 -0.78 16.44 0.33
C GLY A 127 0.38 16.26 -0.66
N ILE A 128 0.66 15.03 -1.10
CA ILE A 128 1.85 14.65 -1.89
C ILE A 128 1.57 14.34 -3.36
N THR A 129 0.34 14.51 -3.83
CA THR A 129 -0.06 14.18 -5.22
C THR A 129 0.87 14.80 -6.26
N HIS A 130 1.30 16.04 -6.04
CA HIS A 130 2.15 16.78 -6.95
C HIS A 130 3.60 16.27 -7.07
N LEU A 131 4.02 15.38 -6.17
CA LEU A 131 5.36 14.79 -6.13
C LEU A 131 5.48 13.54 -7.01
N PHE A 132 4.38 12.87 -7.33
CA PHE A 132 4.37 11.61 -8.04
C PHE A 132 4.20 11.78 -9.54
N SER A 133 5.02 11.07 -10.32
CA SER A 133 4.94 11.02 -11.77
C SER A 133 3.83 10.09 -12.27
N GLY A 134 3.37 9.17 -11.42
CA GLY A 134 2.29 8.23 -11.72
C GLY A 134 2.17 7.13 -10.68
N HIS A 135 1.13 6.34 -10.83
CA HIS A 135 0.87 5.17 -9.98
C HIS A 135 0.13 4.09 -10.76
N LEU A 136 0.19 2.86 -10.26
CA LEU A 136 -0.66 1.73 -10.64
C LEU A 136 -0.98 0.91 -9.38
N CYS A 137 -2.16 0.30 -9.37
CA CYS A 137 -2.55 -0.61 -8.31
C CYS A 137 -3.11 -1.93 -8.87
N PHE A 138 -3.38 -2.89 -7.98
CA PHE A 138 -4.06 -4.13 -8.38
C PHE A 138 -5.41 -3.83 -9.07
N GLY A 139 -6.15 -2.82 -8.58
CA GLY A 139 -7.41 -2.40 -9.18
C GLY A 139 -7.30 -1.96 -10.64
N ASP A 140 -6.13 -1.46 -11.07
CA ASP A 140 -5.89 -1.05 -12.46
C ASP A 140 -5.46 -2.21 -13.36
N THR A 141 -4.67 -3.15 -12.82
CA THR A 141 -3.97 -4.14 -13.64
C THR A 141 -4.56 -5.55 -13.54
N ARG A 142 -5.19 -5.87 -12.41
CA ARG A 142 -5.68 -7.21 -12.05
C ARG A 142 -4.60 -8.29 -12.15
N THR A 143 -3.34 -7.90 -11.94
CA THR A 143 -2.18 -8.80 -11.95
C THR A 143 -1.41 -8.70 -10.63
N CYS A 144 -0.46 -9.60 -10.38
CA CYS A 144 0.37 -9.53 -9.18
C CYS A 144 1.24 -8.26 -9.18
N LYS A 145 1.61 -7.80 -7.98
CA LYS A 145 2.37 -6.55 -7.76
C LYS A 145 3.64 -6.48 -8.62
N GLY A 146 4.37 -7.58 -8.78
CA GLY A 146 5.59 -7.61 -9.59
C GLY A 146 5.34 -7.34 -11.08
N GLU A 147 4.26 -7.88 -11.66
CA GLU A 147 3.87 -7.58 -13.03
C GLU A 147 3.33 -6.15 -13.17
N THR A 148 2.67 -5.62 -12.13
CA THR A 148 2.25 -4.22 -12.08
C THR A 148 3.46 -3.28 -12.07
N ILE A 149 4.53 -3.61 -11.31
CA ILE A 149 5.80 -2.85 -11.33
C ILE A 149 6.42 -2.87 -12.74
N LYS A 150 6.53 -4.03 -13.38
CA LYS A 150 7.05 -4.13 -14.76
C LYS A 150 6.24 -3.29 -15.75
N LYS A 151 4.91 -3.34 -15.62
CA LYS A 151 4.02 -2.54 -16.47
C LYS A 151 4.27 -1.05 -16.26
N LEU A 152 4.32 -0.58 -15.02
CA LEU A 152 4.62 0.82 -14.69
C LEU A 152 5.97 1.24 -15.27
N MET A 153 7.02 0.42 -15.07
CA MET A 153 8.34 0.71 -15.61
C MET A 153 8.33 0.82 -17.13
N LYS A 154 7.61 -0.05 -17.83
CA LYS A 154 7.45 0.00 -19.28
C LYS A 154 6.70 1.26 -19.73
N ASP A 155 5.56 1.55 -19.10
CA ASP A 155 4.68 2.66 -19.49
C ASP A 155 5.38 4.02 -19.33
N TYR A 156 6.23 4.15 -18.31
CA TYR A 156 6.97 5.39 -18.01
C TYR A 156 8.43 5.40 -18.50
N GLY A 157 8.87 4.35 -19.20
CA GLY A 157 10.24 4.24 -19.71
C GLY A 157 11.31 4.21 -18.63
N ILE A 158 11.03 3.58 -17.48
CA ILE A 158 11.94 3.52 -16.35
C ILE A 158 12.96 2.40 -16.58
N THR A 159 14.25 2.77 -16.56
CA THR A 159 15.36 1.83 -16.78
C THR A 159 16.13 1.50 -15.49
N SER A 160 16.04 2.36 -14.47
CA SER A 160 16.73 2.20 -13.19
C SER A 160 15.83 2.64 -12.06
N ALA A 161 15.39 1.68 -11.25
CA ALA A 161 14.52 1.93 -10.09
C ALA A 161 14.89 1.02 -8.91
N CYS A 162 14.42 1.38 -7.70
CA CYS A 162 14.24 0.45 -6.59
C CYS A 162 12.79 0.50 -6.10
N TYR A 163 12.37 -0.59 -5.48
CA TYR A 163 11.07 -0.67 -4.82
C TYR A 163 11.24 -0.50 -3.31
N VAL A 164 10.38 0.29 -2.68
CA VAL A 164 10.38 0.55 -1.24
C VAL A 164 9.07 0.02 -0.67
N GLY A 165 9.14 -0.85 0.31
CA GLY A 165 7.98 -1.52 0.89
C GLY A 165 8.31 -2.17 2.24
N ASP A 166 7.35 -2.84 2.84
CA ASP A 166 7.48 -3.36 4.20
C ASP A 166 7.17 -4.86 4.35
N THR A 167 6.66 -5.52 3.30
CA THR A 167 6.25 -6.93 3.37
C THR A 167 7.15 -7.86 2.54
N GLN A 168 7.10 -9.18 2.85
CA GLN A 168 7.74 -10.19 1.99
C GLN A 168 7.14 -10.18 0.58
N GLY A 169 5.83 -9.89 0.43
CA GLY A 169 5.19 -9.74 -0.88
C GLY A 169 5.78 -8.61 -1.72
N ASP A 170 6.26 -7.53 -1.09
CA ASP A 170 6.96 -6.43 -1.75
C ASP A 170 8.35 -6.84 -2.23
N ALA A 171 9.09 -7.56 -1.39
CA ALA A 171 10.39 -8.10 -1.76
C ALA A 171 10.27 -9.08 -2.94
N ASP A 172 9.30 -9.99 -2.90
CA ASP A 172 9.03 -10.94 -3.98
C ASP A 172 8.61 -10.21 -5.28
N ALA A 173 7.82 -9.16 -5.16
CA ALA A 173 7.41 -8.34 -6.30
C ALA A 173 8.58 -7.57 -6.93
N ALA A 174 9.46 -6.99 -6.11
CA ALA A 174 10.68 -6.34 -6.57
C ALA A 174 11.62 -7.34 -7.26
N ALA A 175 11.81 -8.53 -6.68
CA ALA A 175 12.60 -9.61 -7.27
C ALA A 175 12.02 -10.06 -8.63
N LEU A 176 10.70 -10.23 -8.73
CA LEU A 176 10.02 -10.56 -10.00
C LEU A 176 10.20 -9.45 -11.04
N ALA A 177 10.20 -8.19 -10.62
CA ALA A 177 10.44 -7.04 -11.49
C ALA A 177 11.93 -6.85 -11.85
N GLY A 178 12.84 -7.54 -11.17
CA GLY A 178 14.29 -7.46 -11.41
C GLY A 178 14.92 -6.17 -10.88
N ILE A 179 14.34 -5.56 -9.84
CA ILE A 179 14.83 -4.32 -9.22
C ILE A 179 15.18 -4.53 -7.74
N PRO A 180 16.13 -3.76 -7.18
CA PRO A 180 16.45 -3.82 -5.76
C PRO A 180 15.28 -3.44 -4.86
N PHE A 181 15.23 -4.06 -3.67
CA PHE A 181 14.21 -3.81 -2.66
C PHE A 181 14.80 -3.13 -1.42
N VAL A 182 14.15 -2.04 -0.98
CA VAL A 182 14.41 -1.35 0.29
C VAL A 182 13.32 -1.69 1.28
N TYR A 183 13.70 -2.31 2.39
CA TYR A 183 12.78 -2.77 3.42
C TYR A 183 12.53 -1.71 4.50
N CYS A 184 11.27 -1.34 4.69
CA CYS A 184 10.78 -0.49 5.78
C CYS A 184 10.53 -1.34 7.04
N THR A 185 11.49 -1.38 7.98
CA THR A 185 11.40 -2.23 9.19
C THR A 185 10.33 -1.79 10.17
N TYR A 186 9.83 -0.57 10.03
CA TYR A 186 8.78 0.03 10.86
C TYR A 186 7.36 -0.32 10.40
N GLY A 187 7.23 -1.00 9.23
CA GLY A 187 5.95 -1.42 8.67
C GLY A 187 5.36 -2.66 9.33
N PHE A 188 4.55 -3.39 8.61
CA PHE A 188 3.72 -4.47 9.15
C PHE A 188 4.35 -5.86 9.02
N GLY A 189 5.21 -6.06 8.02
CA GLY A 189 5.75 -7.36 7.68
C GLY A 189 7.16 -7.62 8.19
N GLN A 190 7.61 -8.87 8.00
CA GLN A 190 8.99 -9.28 8.18
C GLN A 190 9.52 -9.78 6.83
N VAL A 191 10.71 -9.32 6.44
CA VAL A 191 11.32 -9.62 5.15
C VAL A 191 12.63 -10.37 5.36
N ARG A 192 12.86 -11.43 4.56
CA ARG A 192 14.04 -12.30 4.68
C ARG A 192 15.24 -11.76 3.93
N GLU A 193 15.02 -11.22 2.73
CA GLU A 193 16.07 -10.75 1.83
C GLU A 193 15.73 -9.36 1.28
N TYR A 194 16.66 -8.44 1.37
CA TYR A 194 16.52 -7.06 0.88
C TYR A 194 17.91 -6.49 0.52
N TRP A 195 17.92 -5.49 -0.35
CA TRP A 195 19.15 -4.78 -0.70
C TRP A 195 19.62 -3.87 0.45
N LYS A 196 18.71 -3.09 1.02
CA LYS A 196 18.92 -2.23 2.20
C LYS A 196 17.64 -2.17 3.03
N SER A 197 17.76 -1.71 4.28
CA SER A 197 16.62 -1.45 5.16
C SER A 197 16.70 -0.07 5.79
N ILE A 198 15.55 0.46 6.18
CA ILE A 198 15.39 1.72 6.88
C ILE A 198 14.48 1.52 8.10
N ASN A 199 14.81 2.20 9.22
CA ASN A 199 14.02 2.16 10.46
C ASN A 199 13.08 3.36 10.59
N SER A 200 13.21 4.33 9.70
CA SER A 200 12.29 5.44 9.49
C SER A 200 12.33 5.86 8.02
N PHE A 201 11.23 6.41 7.52
CA PHE A 201 11.18 6.84 6.12
C PHE A 201 12.24 7.91 5.80
N ALA A 202 12.58 8.76 6.77
CA ALA A 202 13.60 9.81 6.62
C ALA A 202 15.00 9.28 6.28
N GLU A 203 15.32 8.02 6.64
CA GLU A 203 16.60 7.40 6.31
C GLU A 203 16.73 7.09 4.81
N LEU A 204 15.62 7.02 4.06
CA LEU A 204 15.62 6.68 2.64
C LEU A 204 16.56 7.59 1.83
N LYS A 205 16.55 8.89 2.10
CA LYS A 205 17.43 9.87 1.42
C LYS A 205 18.93 9.69 1.68
N THR A 206 19.30 8.89 2.70
CA THR A 206 20.72 8.61 3.00
C THR A 206 21.26 7.37 2.31
N ILE A 207 20.37 6.52 1.80
CA ILE A 207 20.72 5.23 1.23
C ILE A 207 20.49 5.13 -0.29
N ILE A 208 19.74 6.10 -0.86
CA ILE A 208 19.44 6.19 -2.31
C ILE A 208 20.46 7.05 -3.06
#